data_d25ab34bf113b398e574ef4ebe4b76a9
#
_entry.id   d25ab34bf113b398e574ef4ebe4b76a9
#
_cell.length_a   1.000
_cell.length_b   1.000
_cell.length_c   1.000
_cell.angle_alpha   90.00
_cell.angle_beta   90.00
_cell.angle_gamma   90.00
#
_symmetry.space_group_name_H-M   'P 1'
#
loop_
_entity.id
_entity.type
_entity.pdbx_description
1 polymer ?
#
loop_
_entity_poly.entity_id
_entity_poly.type
_entity_poly.pdbx_seq_one_letter_code
_entity_poly.pdbx_strand_id
1 'polypeptide(L)'
;MQLYIAGGCGDEGRNCFYVEGDRHAFILDAGTSTDGFDRVPDISTEQIRQAEYLFISHSHRDHTGAIEYLVKKGFTGPVLMSNQTYRQLHYKPQNTMILDSTAPELELEPGFTVHWGRTGHCAGAVWFDISVEGRHVFYSGDYRENDTFYRCDAVRGLHADMAVIDAAYS
;
A
#
# COMPACT_ATOMS: atom_id res chain seq x y z
N MET A 1 6.63 -11.68 12.66
CA MET A 1 6.31 -10.63 11.68
C MET A 1 7.02 -9.34 12.08
N GLN A 2 7.64 -8.65 11.12
CA GLN A 2 8.40 -7.42 11.34
C GLN A 2 7.95 -6.36 10.33
N LEU A 3 8.00 -5.08 10.73
CA LEU A 3 7.76 -3.93 9.88
C LEU A 3 9.07 -3.15 9.71
N TYR A 4 9.48 -2.94 8.47
CA TYR A 4 10.57 -2.04 8.11
C TYR A 4 10.00 -0.78 7.44
N ILE A 5 10.30 0.38 8.02
CA ILE A 5 9.85 1.68 7.53
C ILE A 5 10.92 2.22 6.57
N ALA A 6 10.66 2.09 5.27
CA ALA A 6 11.58 2.55 4.22
C ALA A 6 11.37 4.03 3.85
N GLY A 7 10.31 4.63 4.34
CA GLY A 7 9.95 6.04 4.19
C GLY A 7 8.55 6.32 4.70
N GLY A 8 8.13 7.58 4.74
CA GLY A 8 6.81 7.98 5.23
C GLY A 8 6.74 8.26 6.74
N CYS A 9 7.85 8.13 7.47
CA CYS A 9 7.91 8.48 8.89
C CYS A 9 9.08 9.44 9.14
N GLY A 10 8.77 10.62 9.69
CA GLY A 10 9.78 11.66 9.99
C GLY A 10 10.20 12.53 8.82
N ASP A 11 9.71 12.28 7.62
CA ASP A 11 9.82 13.13 6.44
C ASP A 11 8.56 13.06 5.60
N GLU A 12 8.34 14.04 4.73
CA GLU A 12 7.18 14.07 3.84
C GLU A 12 7.41 13.21 2.61
N GLY A 13 6.43 12.34 2.31
CA GLY A 13 6.44 11.46 1.15
C GLY A 13 7.30 10.20 1.33
N ARG A 14 7.63 9.57 0.23
CA ARG A 14 8.34 8.28 0.17
C ARG A 14 7.63 7.15 0.92
N ASN A 15 6.29 7.21 1.05
CA ASN A 15 5.55 6.18 1.76
C ASN A 15 5.91 4.80 1.21
N CYS A 16 6.55 3.99 2.05
CA CYS A 16 6.96 2.64 1.69
C CYS A 16 7.24 1.84 2.97
N PHE A 17 6.48 0.78 3.16
CA PHE A 17 6.56 -0.05 4.34
C PHE A 17 6.72 -1.50 3.91
N TYR A 18 7.84 -2.12 4.29
CA TYR A 18 8.08 -3.53 4.02
C TYR A 18 7.69 -4.37 5.24
N VAL A 19 6.83 -5.33 5.04
CA VAL A 19 6.36 -6.26 6.06
C VAL A 19 6.90 -7.65 5.75
N GLU A 20 7.52 -8.29 6.74
CA GLU A 20 8.09 -9.62 6.64
C GLU A 20 7.55 -10.52 7.76
N GLY A 21 6.92 -11.61 7.37
CA GLY A 21 6.50 -12.71 8.23
C GLY A 21 7.52 -13.86 8.25
N ASP A 22 7.06 -15.03 8.64
CA ASP A 22 7.91 -16.23 8.66
C ASP A 22 8.09 -16.84 7.25
N ARG A 23 7.11 -16.64 6.35
CA ARG A 23 7.08 -17.19 5.00
C ARG A 23 6.77 -16.15 3.92
N HIS A 24 6.05 -15.09 4.28
CA HIS A 24 5.53 -14.10 3.34
C HIS A 24 6.14 -12.73 3.60
N ALA A 25 6.42 -12.00 2.53
CA ALA A 25 6.84 -10.62 2.59
C ALA A 25 6.11 -9.78 1.55
N PHE A 26 5.76 -8.54 1.90
CA PHE A 26 5.06 -7.63 1.00
C PHE A 26 5.39 -6.17 1.29
N ILE A 27 5.06 -5.31 0.36
CA ILE A 27 5.30 -3.87 0.44
C ILE A 27 3.96 -3.13 0.42
N LEU A 28 3.83 -2.12 1.27
CA LEU A 28 2.72 -1.18 1.31
C LEU A 28 3.22 0.17 0.80
N ASP A 29 2.68 0.61 -0.33
CA ASP A 29 3.07 1.76 -1.13
C ASP A 29 4.54 1.80 -1.59
N ALA A 30 4.82 2.65 -2.56
CA ALA A 30 6.14 2.84 -3.16
C ALA A 30 6.27 4.30 -3.63
N GLY A 31 6.35 5.22 -2.69
CA GLY A 31 6.38 6.65 -2.95
C GLY A 31 7.75 7.23 -3.20
N THR A 32 7.78 8.46 -3.73
CA THR A 32 8.97 9.32 -3.76
C THR A 32 8.75 10.53 -2.84
N SER A 33 9.84 11.19 -2.46
CA SER A 33 9.75 12.41 -1.65
C SER A 33 8.99 13.53 -2.38
N THR A 34 8.39 14.43 -1.60
CA THR A 34 7.67 15.61 -2.10
C THR A 34 8.52 16.89 -2.10
N ASP A 35 9.78 16.79 -1.63
CA ASP A 35 10.71 17.90 -1.48
C ASP A 35 11.39 18.38 -2.80
N GLY A 36 10.97 17.83 -3.93
CA GLY A 36 11.50 18.16 -5.26
C GLY A 36 12.77 17.41 -5.66
N PHE A 37 13.30 16.53 -4.81
CA PHE A 37 14.51 15.73 -5.10
C PHE A 37 14.21 14.31 -5.57
N ASP A 38 12.93 13.89 -5.64
CA ASP A 38 12.48 12.57 -6.08
C ASP A 38 13.22 11.40 -5.39
N ARG A 39 13.54 11.57 -4.10
CA ARG A 39 14.20 10.51 -3.34
C ARG A 39 13.30 9.28 -3.27
N VAL A 40 13.90 8.12 -3.54
CA VAL A 40 13.23 6.81 -3.44
C VAL A 40 13.25 6.29 -2.00
N PRO A 41 12.41 5.31 -1.66
CA PRO A 41 12.43 4.64 -0.36
C PRO A 41 13.79 4.02 -0.04
N ASP A 42 14.14 3.98 1.24
CA ASP A 42 15.33 3.31 1.76
C ASP A 42 15.02 1.81 1.99
N ILE A 43 14.82 1.10 0.90
CA ILE A 43 14.53 -0.33 0.86
C ILE A 43 15.65 -1.07 0.11
N SER A 44 16.14 -2.16 0.68
CA SER A 44 17.21 -2.93 0.06
C SER A 44 16.74 -3.70 -1.18
N THR A 45 17.66 -3.98 -2.11
CA THR A 45 17.36 -4.80 -3.28
C THR A 45 16.92 -6.22 -2.89
N GLU A 46 17.39 -6.73 -1.75
CA GLU A 46 17.00 -8.03 -1.24
C GLU A 46 15.53 -8.02 -0.80
N GLN A 47 15.12 -7.05 0.02
CA GLN A 47 13.73 -6.88 0.44
C GLN A 47 12.80 -6.71 -0.76
N ILE A 48 13.20 -5.90 -1.77
CA ILE A 48 12.44 -5.72 -3.01
C ILE A 48 12.20 -7.05 -3.73
N ARG A 49 13.21 -7.92 -3.81
CA ARG A 49 13.11 -9.22 -4.50
C ARG A 49 12.36 -10.28 -3.70
N GLN A 50 12.39 -10.17 -2.38
CA GLN A 50 11.67 -11.08 -1.47
C GLN A 50 10.18 -10.74 -1.41
N ALA A 51 9.80 -9.48 -1.64
CA ALA A 51 8.41 -9.06 -1.61
C ALA A 51 7.59 -9.78 -2.70
N GLU A 52 6.56 -10.49 -2.28
CA GLU A 52 5.64 -11.24 -3.14
C GLU A 52 4.56 -10.34 -3.72
N TYR A 53 4.15 -9.29 -2.98
CA TYR A 53 3.07 -8.38 -3.32
C TYR A 53 3.46 -6.93 -3.04
N LEU A 54 2.93 -6.01 -3.87
CA LEU A 54 2.96 -4.56 -3.63
C LEU A 54 1.51 -4.05 -3.59
N PHE A 55 1.08 -3.56 -2.44
CA PHE A 55 -0.23 -2.96 -2.24
C PHE A 55 -0.14 -1.44 -2.38
N ILE A 56 -0.90 -0.86 -3.29
CA ILE A 56 -0.91 0.59 -3.53
C ILE A 56 -2.23 1.17 -3.04
N SER A 57 -2.14 2.07 -2.07
CA SER A 57 -3.31 2.70 -1.45
C SER A 57 -4.01 3.69 -2.40
N HIS A 58 -3.26 4.56 -3.07
CA HIS A 58 -3.82 5.53 -4.01
C HIS A 58 -2.76 6.08 -4.99
N SER A 59 -3.15 7.02 -5.86
CA SER A 59 -2.35 7.42 -7.03
C SER A 59 -1.34 8.55 -6.79
N HIS A 60 -1.31 9.18 -5.62
CA HIS A 60 -0.38 10.28 -5.37
C HIS A 60 1.07 9.82 -5.44
N ARG A 61 1.95 10.73 -5.83
CA ARG A 61 3.34 10.43 -6.15
C ARG A 61 4.15 9.96 -4.94
N ASP A 62 3.84 10.48 -3.77
CA ASP A 62 4.44 10.06 -2.50
C ASP A 62 4.00 8.66 -2.03
N HIS A 63 3.09 8.02 -2.78
CA HIS A 63 2.65 6.62 -2.61
C HIS A 63 2.98 5.72 -3.82
N THR A 64 3.28 6.31 -5.00
CA THR A 64 3.44 5.53 -6.25
C THR A 64 4.70 5.85 -7.04
N GLY A 65 5.38 6.96 -6.74
CA GLY A 65 6.47 7.49 -7.57
C GLY A 65 7.67 6.55 -7.74
N ALA A 66 7.86 5.60 -6.81
CA ALA A 66 8.95 4.65 -6.83
C ALA A 66 8.57 3.25 -7.38
N ILE A 67 7.34 3.04 -7.88
CA ILE A 67 6.94 1.71 -8.43
C ILE A 67 7.92 1.26 -9.54
N GLU A 68 8.23 2.15 -10.49
CA GLU A 68 9.18 1.85 -11.57
C GLU A 68 10.58 1.51 -11.04
N TYR A 69 11.02 2.20 -9.99
CA TYR A 69 12.28 1.91 -9.32
C TYR A 69 12.29 0.51 -8.71
N LEU A 70 11.23 0.10 -7.98
CA LEU A 70 11.14 -1.24 -7.42
C LEU A 70 11.17 -2.31 -8.51
N VAL A 71 10.44 -2.13 -9.60
CA VAL A 71 10.44 -3.06 -10.75
C VAL A 71 11.85 -3.16 -11.37
N LYS A 72 12.54 -2.05 -11.58
CA LYS A 72 13.92 -2.02 -12.08
C LYS A 72 14.92 -2.69 -11.12
N LYS A 73 14.64 -2.70 -9.82
CA LYS A 73 15.47 -3.36 -8.79
C LYS A 73 15.16 -4.85 -8.62
N GLY A 74 14.12 -5.34 -9.28
CA GLY A 74 13.84 -6.76 -9.36
C GLY A 74 12.55 -7.20 -8.65
N PHE A 75 11.65 -6.28 -8.31
CA PHE A 75 10.29 -6.65 -7.92
C PHE A 75 9.54 -7.28 -9.11
N THR A 76 9.00 -8.48 -8.92
CA THR A 76 8.30 -9.25 -9.96
C THR A 76 6.87 -9.63 -9.59
N GLY A 77 6.49 -9.41 -8.32
CA GLY A 77 5.16 -9.73 -7.81
C GLY A 77 4.05 -8.87 -8.45
N PRO A 78 2.79 -9.24 -8.23
CA PRO A 78 1.67 -8.41 -8.65
C PRO A 78 1.59 -7.11 -7.82
N VAL A 79 1.19 -6.03 -8.49
CA VAL A 79 0.89 -4.73 -7.88
C VAL A 79 -0.63 -4.60 -7.75
N LEU A 80 -1.13 -4.60 -6.52
CA LEU A 80 -2.56 -4.54 -6.21
C LEU A 80 -3.00 -3.10 -6.00
N MET A 81 -4.05 -2.68 -6.71
CA MET A 81 -4.60 -1.33 -6.58
C MET A 81 -6.01 -1.24 -7.14
N SER A 82 -6.72 -0.16 -6.80
CA SER A 82 -8.00 0.12 -7.44
C SER A 82 -7.84 0.47 -8.92
N ASN A 83 -8.91 0.27 -9.72
CA ASN A 83 -8.91 0.65 -11.14
C ASN A 83 -8.70 2.16 -11.34
N GLN A 84 -9.24 2.99 -10.45
CA GLN A 84 -9.07 4.43 -10.50
C GLN A 84 -7.61 4.83 -10.26
N THR A 85 -6.96 4.24 -9.25
CA THR A 85 -5.53 4.42 -8.99
C THR A 85 -4.71 4.02 -10.22
N TYR A 86 -4.95 2.82 -10.78
CA TYR A 86 -4.24 2.35 -11.98
C TYR A 86 -4.34 3.33 -13.15
N ARG A 87 -5.54 3.87 -13.41
CA ARG A 87 -5.75 4.83 -14.53
C ARG A 87 -4.94 6.10 -14.38
N GLN A 88 -4.66 6.54 -13.16
CA GLN A 88 -3.96 7.78 -12.83
C GLN A 88 -2.44 7.61 -12.77
N LEU A 89 -1.91 6.39 -12.70
CA LEU A 89 -0.47 6.16 -12.66
C LEU A 89 0.23 6.63 -13.93
N HIS A 90 1.39 7.26 -13.77
CA HIS A 90 2.30 7.57 -14.88
C HIS A 90 3.01 6.31 -15.40
N TYR A 91 3.54 5.50 -14.49
CA TYR A 91 4.13 4.20 -14.81
C TYR A 91 3.09 3.09 -14.62
N LYS A 92 2.90 2.25 -15.65
CA LYS A 92 1.97 1.12 -15.63
C LYS A 92 2.73 -0.18 -15.41
N PRO A 93 2.74 -0.77 -14.21
CA PRO A 93 3.38 -2.05 -14.01
C PRO A 93 2.67 -3.13 -14.83
N GLN A 94 3.47 -4.05 -15.42
CA GLN A 94 2.91 -5.11 -16.28
C GLN A 94 2.12 -6.15 -15.48
N ASN A 95 2.64 -6.51 -14.29
CA ASN A 95 1.97 -7.44 -13.39
C ASN A 95 1.08 -6.64 -12.42
N THR A 96 -0.15 -6.32 -12.83
CA THR A 96 -1.10 -5.54 -12.04
C THR A 96 -2.34 -6.36 -11.76
N MET A 97 -2.79 -6.36 -10.51
CA MET A 97 -4.04 -6.94 -10.05
C MET A 97 -5.00 -5.83 -9.62
N ILE A 98 -6.11 -5.69 -10.35
CA ILE A 98 -7.12 -4.67 -10.07
C ILE A 98 -8.09 -5.19 -9.00
N LEU A 99 -8.23 -4.43 -7.92
CA LEU A 99 -9.14 -4.72 -6.82
C LEU A 99 -10.60 -4.51 -7.27
N ASP A 100 -11.45 -5.52 -7.06
CA ASP A 100 -12.87 -5.44 -7.40
C ASP A 100 -13.64 -4.73 -6.27
N SER A 101 -14.17 -3.55 -6.55
CA SER A 101 -14.94 -2.77 -5.58
C SER A 101 -16.29 -3.40 -5.20
N THR A 102 -16.74 -4.43 -5.90
CA THR A 102 -17.99 -5.16 -5.60
C THR A 102 -17.76 -6.38 -4.70
N ALA A 103 -16.50 -6.84 -4.61
CA ALA A 103 -16.08 -7.95 -3.76
C ALA A 103 -14.79 -7.51 -3.02
N PRO A 104 -14.90 -6.77 -1.91
CA PRO A 104 -13.75 -6.10 -1.28
C PRO A 104 -12.88 -7.05 -0.44
N GLU A 105 -12.76 -8.29 -0.85
CA GLU A 105 -11.91 -9.32 -0.24
C GLU A 105 -11.34 -10.24 -1.31
N LEU A 106 -10.09 -10.64 -1.14
CA LEU A 106 -9.39 -11.55 -2.04
C LEU A 106 -8.46 -12.46 -1.23
N GLU A 107 -8.58 -13.77 -1.41
CA GLU A 107 -7.55 -14.72 -0.98
C GLU A 107 -6.46 -14.80 -2.05
N LEU A 108 -5.25 -14.36 -1.71
CA LEU A 108 -4.08 -14.37 -2.59
C LEU A 108 -3.45 -15.75 -2.64
N GLU A 109 -3.34 -16.38 -1.46
CA GLU A 109 -2.86 -17.74 -1.23
C GLU A 109 -3.56 -18.32 -0.01
N PRO A 110 -3.57 -19.64 0.20
CA PRO A 110 -4.19 -20.24 1.37
C PRO A 110 -3.68 -19.61 2.68
N GLY A 111 -4.57 -18.89 3.37
CA GLY A 111 -4.25 -18.19 4.62
C GLY A 111 -3.55 -16.83 4.44
N PHE A 112 -3.52 -16.30 3.23
CA PHE A 112 -3.11 -14.94 2.93
C PHE A 112 -4.27 -14.21 2.24
N THR A 113 -5.02 -13.43 3.00
CA THR A 113 -6.22 -12.73 2.53
C THR A 113 -6.03 -11.22 2.66
N VAL A 114 -6.53 -10.47 1.71
CA VAL A 114 -6.61 -9.01 1.79
C VAL A 114 -8.05 -8.56 1.69
N HIS A 115 -8.44 -7.68 2.61
CA HIS A 115 -9.69 -6.94 2.58
C HIS A 115 -9.37 -5.45 2.43
N TRP A 116 -10.21 -4.69 1.71
CA TRP A 116 -10.00 -3.27 1.46
C TRP A 116 -11.30 -2.48 1.48
N GLY A 117 -11.18 -1.19 1.74
CA GLY A 117 -12.27 -0.24 1.64
C GLY A 117 -11.77 1.14 1.25
N ARG A 118 -12.69 2.03 0.92
CA ARG A 118 -12.38 3.40 0.49
C ARG A 118 -11.94 4.24 1.68
N THR A 119 -10.95 5.11 1.47
CA THR A 119 -10.43 5.99 2.54
C THR A 119 -11.09 7.38 2.57
N GLY A 120 -11.82 7.77 1.51
CA GLY A 120 -12.37 9.12 1.40
C GLY A 120 -11.36 10.21 1.03
N HIS A 121 -10.07 9.88 0.83
CA HIS A 121 -9.02 10.84 0.53
C HIS A 121 -9.08 11.35 -0.91
N CYS A 122 -9.10 10.45 -1.88
CA CYS A 122 -9.22 10.78 -3.30
C CYS A 122 -9.87 9.65 -4.10
N ALA A 123 -10.08 9.89 -5.41
CA ALA A 123 -10.68 8.89 -6.30
C ALA A 123 -9.81 7.64 -6.40
N GLY A 124 -10.33 6.52 -5.91
CA GLY A 124 -9.65 5.22 -5.91
C GLY A 124 -8.78 4.92 -4.70
N ALA A 125 -8.69 5.84 -3.73
CA ALA A 125 -7.96 5.61 -2.50
C ALA A 125 -8.63 4.52 -1.64
N VAL A 126 -7.80 3.57 -1.17
CA VAL A 126 -8.22 2.42 -0.37
C VAL A 126 -7.30 2.21 0.83
N TRP A 127 -7.89 1.73 1.93
CA TRP A 127 -7.17 1.13 3.04
C TRP A 127 -7.10 -0.40 2.85
N PHE A 128 -6.19 -1.06 3.53
CA PHE A 128 -6.03 -2.51 3.51
C PHE A 128 -6.06 -3.10 4.92
N ASP A 129 -6.76 -4.22 5.08
CA ASP A 129 -6.62 -5.15 6.19
C ASP A 129 -6.12 -6.48 5.62
N ILE A 130 -4.90 -6.85 5.98
CA ILE A 130 -4.17 -7.98 5.43
C ILE A 130 -4.03 -9.05 6.50
N SER A 131 -4.66 -10.20 6.27
CA SER A 131 -4.52 -11.37 7.13
C SER A 131 -3.51 -12.34 6.53
N VAL A 132 -2.41 -12.57 7.23
CA VAL A 132 -1.33 -13.45 6.79
C VAL A 132 -0.68 -14.12 8.00
N GLU A 133 -0.45 -15.44 7.92
CA GLU A 133 0.19 -16.22 9.00
C GLU A 133 -0.53 -16.10 10.36
N GLY A 134 -1.85 -15.97 10.33
CA GLY A 134 -2.68 -15.80 11.53
C GLY A 134 -2.54 -14.45 12.23
N ARG A 135 -1.99 -13.44 11.56
CA ARG A 135 -1.85 -12.06 12.03
C ARG A 135 -2.53 -11.10 11.07
N HIS A 136 -2.94 -9.95 11.61
CA HIS A 136 -3.57 -8.87 10.86
C HIS A 136 -2.66 -7.64 10.78
N VAL A 137 -2.45 -7.14 9.55
CA VAL A 137 -1.74 -5.89 9.27
C VAL A 137 -2.73 -4.92 8.65
N PHE A 138 -2.97 -3.80 9.34
CA PHE A 138 -3.81 -2.72 8.84
C PHE A 138 -2.96 -1.59 8.26
N TYR A 139 -3.34 -1.12 7.06
CA TYR A 139 -2.74 0.05 6.42
C TYR A 139 -3.83 1.03 5.99
N SER A 140 -3.81 2.23 6.55
CA SER A 140 -4.83 3.24 6.23
C SER A 140 -4.64 3.88 4.86
N GLY A 141 -3.41 3.91 4.32
CA GLY A 141 -3.07 4.95 3.33
C GLY A 141 -3.44 6.32 3.88
N ASP A 142 -3.62 7.31 3.02
CA ASP A 142 -4.18 8.60 3.41
C ASP A 142 -5.68 8.46 3.67
N TYR A 143 -6.12 8.80 4.88
CA TYR A 143 -7.46 8.50 5.35
C TYR A 143 -8.24 9.76 5.74
N ARG A 144 -9.46 9.90 5.20
CA ARG A 144 -10.35 11.03 5.49
C ARG A 144 -11.80 10.58 5.61
N GLU A 145 -12.26 10.30 6.80
CA GLU A 145 -13.61 9.76 7.04
C GLU A 145 -14.75 10.72 6.66
N ASN A 146 -14.54 12.01 6.81
CA ASN A 146 -15.58 13.04 6.65
C ASN A 146 -15.37 13.91 5.40
N ASP A 147 -14.89 13.35 4.29
CA ASP A 147 -14.79 14.09 3.03
C ASP A 147 -16.18 14.29 2.41
N THR A 148 -16.39 15.45 1.75
CA THR A 148 -17.68 15.82 1.14
C THR A 148 -17.89 15.16 -0.22
N PHE A 149 -16.81 14.81 -0.93
CA PHE A 149 -16.87 14.32 -2.31
C PHE A 149 -16.62 12.82 -2.41
N TYR A 150 -15.73 12.28 -1.59
CA TYR A 150 -15.33 10.88 -1.65
C TYR A 150 -15.89 10.09 -0.48
N ARG A 151 -16.48 8.94 -0.80
CA ARG A 151 -17.00 8.04 0.22
C ARG A 151 -15.85 7.37 0.97
N CYS A 152 -16.02 7.25 2.27
CA CYS A 152 -15.17 6.45 3.14
C CYS A 152 -15.94 5.22 3.62
N ASP A 153 -15.31 4.07 3.60
CA ASP A 153 -15.77 2.86 4.28
C ASP A 153 -15.08 2.85 5.65
N ALA A 154 -15.83 3.28 6.66
CA ALA A 154 -15.29 3.53 7.98
C ALA A 154 -14.68 2.27 8.61
N VAL A 155 -13.45 2.41 9.10
CA VAL A 155 -12.73 1.35 9.79
C VAL A 155 -13.24 1.26 11.23
N ARG A 156 -14.13 0.31 11.51
CA ARG A 156 -14.68 0.09 12.86
C ARG A 156 -14.64 -1.38 13.22
N GLY A 157 -14.13 -1.68 14.42
CA GLY A 157 -14.09 -3.04 14.93
C GLY A 157 -13.02 -3.93 14.30
N LEU A 158 -12.09 -3.38 13.51
CA LEU A 158 -10.90 -4.11 13.07
C LEU A 158 -9.95 -4.29 14.24
N HIS A 159 -9.36 -5.47 14.32
CA HIS A 159 -8.29 -5.79 15.26
C HIS A 159 -7.05 -6.09 14.45
N ALA A 160 -6.01 -5.29 14.62
CA ALA A 160 -4.74 -5.47 13.94
C ALA A 160 -3.62 -5.77 14.95
N ASP A 161 -2.77 -6.72 14.61
CA ASP A 161 -1.52 -6.99 15.33
C ASP A 161 -0.48 -5.90 15.03
N MET A 162 -0.59 -5.31 13.83
CA MET A 162 0.27 -4.22 13.36
C MET A 162 -0.58 -3.22 12.57
N ALA A 163 -0.36 -1.93 12.78
CA ALA A 163 -1.05 -0.89 12.03
C ALA A 163 -0.10 0.21 11.57
N VAL A 164 -0.24 0.62 10.31
CA VAL A 164 0.37 1.84 9.76
C VAL A 164 -0.78 2.80 9.44
N ILE A 165 -0.80 3.94 10.11
CA ILE A 165 -1.93 4.86 10.09
C ILE A 165 -1.46 6.26 9.70
N ASP A 166 -2.20 6.90 8.79
CA ASP A 166 -2.03 8.30 8.47
C ASP A 166 -2.29 9.19 9.70
N ALA A 167 -1.33 10.05 10.02
CA ALA A 167 -1.41 11.02 11.09
C ALA A 167 -1.16 12.46 10.61
N ALA A 168 -1.21 12.72 9.29
CA ALA A 168 -0.89 14.02 8.71
C ALA A 168 -1.83 15.14 9.15
N TYR A 169 -3.05 14.79 9.57
CA TYR A 169 -4.08 15.75 9.99
C TYR A 169 -4.66 15.43 11.39
N SER A 170 -3.90 14.75 12.21
CA SER A 170 -4.30 14.44 13.60
C SER A 170 -4.09 15.62 14.54
#